data_8e63839be8411acfe30d7dc02497ab4c
#
_entry.id   8e63839be8411acfe30d7dc02497ab4c
#
_cell.length_a   1.000
_cell.length_b   1.000
_cell.length_c   1.000
_cell.angle_alpha   90.00
_cell.angle_beta   90.00
_cell.angle_gamma   90.00
#
_symmetry.space_group_name_H-M   'P 1'
#
loop_
_entity.id
_entity.type
_entity.pdbx_description
1 polymer ?
#
loop_
_entity_poly.entity_id
_entity_poly.type
_entity_poly.pdbx_seq_one_letter_code
_entity_poly.pdbx_strand_id
1 'polypeptide(L)'
;MTQFGEILAELRKDRGLKQKELAKIMHVSTSTISNYEIGAHYPDIEKLMELADYFGVTTDYLLGRCASNLSPDVFDKPASQEMTVGDAITCLFRLSPRWKQTLLSLLVELSGHTE
;
A
#
# COMPACT_ATOMS: atom_id res chain seq x y z
N MET A 1 -18.13 0.00 10.56
CA MET A 1 -17.58 0.26 9.26
C MET A 1 -16.20 -0.32 9.12
N THR A 2 -15.88 -0.84 7.99
CA THR A 2 -14.63 -1.53 7.82
C THR A 2 -13.61 -0.61 7.14
N GLN A 3 -12.42 -0.65 7.67
CA GLN A 3 -11.31 0.11 7.12
C GLN A 3 -11.03 -0.26 5.68
N PHE A 4 -11.24 -1.52 5.30
CA PHE A 4 -11.11 -1.98 3.92
C PHE A 4 -11.97 -1.16 2.96
N GLY A 5 -13.25 -1.00 3.27
CA GLY A 5 -14.17 -0.26 2.40
C GLY A 5 -13.78 1.19 2.21
N GLU A 6 -13.32 1.83 3.28
CA GLU A 6 -12.85 3.22 3.22
C GLU A 6 -11.61 3.34 2.34
N ILE A 7 -10.65 2.44 2.51
CA ILE A 7 -9.41 2.45 1.73
C ILE A 7 -9.72 2.21 0.26
N LEU A 8 -10.59 1.25 -0.03
CA LEU A 8 -10.99 0.96 -1.40
C LEU A 8 -11.63 2.19 -2.06
N ALA A 9 -12.53 2.85 -1.34
CA ALA A 9 -13.18 4.06 -1.86
C ALA A 9 -12.17 5.17 -2.13
N GLU A 10 -11.19 5.36 -1.24
CA GLU A 10 -10.14 6.36 -1.43
C GLU A 10 -9.28 6.05 -2.66
N LEU A 11 -8.84 4.80 -2.80
CA LEU A 11 -8.04 4.38 -3.95
C LEU A 11 -8.79 4.59 -5.25
N ARG A 12 -10.07 4.25 -5.25
CA ARG A 12 -10.92 4.44 -6.43
C ARG A 12 -11.03 5.92 -6.80
N LYS A 13 -11.33 6.77 -5.81
CA LYS A 13 -11.50 8.21 -6.01
C LYS A 13 -10.19 8.87 -6.45
N ASP A 14 -9.07 8.43 -5.90
CA ASP A 14 -7.76 8.96 -6.27
C ASP A 14 -7.45 8.71 -7.75
N ARG A 15 -8.01 7.66 -8.32
CA ARG A 15 -7.88 7.38 -9.76
C ARG A 15 -8.97 8.00 -10.60
N GLY A 16 -9.86 8.76 -9.98
CA GLY A 16 -10.98 9.39 -10.71
C GLY A 16 -12.01 8.39 -11.23
N LEU A 17 -12.11 7.21 -10.63
CA LEU A 17 -13.02 6.17 -11.07
C LEU A 17 -14.35 6.25 -10.33
N LYS A 18 -15.43 6.02 -11.06
CA LYS A 18 -16.75 5.80 -10.46
C LYS A 18 -16.87 4.34 -10.06
N GLN A 19 -17.78 4.03 -9.13
CA GLN A 19 -18.04 2.65 -8.74
C GLN A 19 -18.36 1.76 -9.94
N LYS A 20 -19.14 2.29 -10.88
CA LYS A 20 -19.49 1.58 -12.10
C LYS A 20 -18.27 1.22 -12.94
N GLU A 21 -17.31 2.13 -13.02
CA GLU A 21 -16.09 1.90 -13.79
C GLU A 21 -15.21 0.85 -13.14
N LEU A 22 -15.03 0.93 -11.82
CA LEU A 22 -14.26 -0.08 -11.09
C LEU A 22 -14.93 -1.45 -11.19
N ALA A 23 -16.26 -1.50 -11.08
CA ALA A 23 -17.01 -2.75 -11.21
C ALA A 23 -16.73 -3.42 -12.55
N LYS A 24 -16.70 -2.63 -13.62
CA LYS A 24 -16.43 -3.14 -14.96
C LYS A 24 -15.01 -3.71 -15.05
N ILE A 25 -14.04 -3.00 -14.50
CA ILE A 25 -12.63 -3.45 -14.49
C ILE A 25 -12.49 -4.77 -13.72
N MET A 26 -13.20 -4.89 -12.59
CA MET A 26 -13.12 -6.08 -11.73
C MET A 26 -14.08 -7.19 -12.16
N HIS A 27 -14.87 -6.99 -13.20
CA HIS A 27 -15.85 -7.97 -13.69
C HIS A 27 -16.89 -8.35 -12.63
N VAL A 28 -17.35 -7.36 -11.89
CA VAL A 28 -18.41 -7.52 -10.87
C VAL A 28 -19.49 -6.47 -11.12
N SER A 29 -20.60 -6.56 -10.37
CA SER A 29 -21.66 -5.57 -10.47
C SER A 29 -21.29 -4.29 -9.69
N THR A 30 -21.92 -3.18 -10.06
CA THR A 30 -21.74 -1.92 -9.34
C THR A 30 -22.17 -2.07 -7.88
N SER A 31 -23.24 -2.82 -7.61
CA SER A 31 -23.68 -3.06 -6.24
C SER A 31 -22.66 -3.86 -5.45
N THR A 32 -21.89 -4.74 -6.10
CA THR A 32 -20.82 -5.46 -5.43
C THR A 32 -19.75 -4.48 -4.93
N ILE A 33 -19.32 -3.55 -5.78
CA ILE A 33 -18.34 -2.52 -5.37
C ILE A 33 -18.91 -1.67 -4.24
N SER A 34 -20.16 -1.24 -4.37
CA SER A 34 -20.83 -0.45 -3.33
C SER A 34 -20.85 -1.20 -2.00
N ASN A 35 -21.17 -2.50 -2.02
CA ASN A 35 -21.21 -3.33 -0.81
C ASN A 35 -19.82 -3.51 -0.19
N TYR A 36 -18.77 -3.58 -1.00
CA TYR A 36 -17.39 -3.60 -0.48
C TYR A 36 -17.08 -2.29 0.23
N GLU A 37 -17.43 -1.15 -0.37
CA GLU A 37 -17.09 0.15 0.18
C GLU A 37 -17.84 0.48 1.47
N ILE A 38 -19.06 0.02 1.62
CA ILE A 38 -19.83 0.24 2.85
C ILE A 38 -19.62 -0.85 3.91
N GLY A 39 -18.84 -1.89 3.59
CA GLY A 39 -18.54 -2.96 4.54
C GLY A 39 -19.60 -4.02 4.65
N ALA A 40 -20.57 -4.06 3.74
CA ALA A 40 -21.62 -5.08 3.74
C ALA A 40 -21.12 -6.44 3.29
N HIS A 41 -20.14 -6.46 2.40
CA HIS A 41 -19.51 -7.68 1.89
C HIS A 41 -18.02 -7.47 1.72
N TYR A 42 -17.28 -8.58 1.70
CA TYR A 42 -15.85 -8.59 1.41
C TYR A 42 -15.58 -9.39 0.16
N PRO A 43 -14.55 -9.03 -0.62
CA PRO A 43 -14.17 -9.85 -1.76
C PRO A 43 -13.58 -11.18 -1.29
N ASP A 44 -13.66 -12.19 -2.15
CA ASP A 44 -12.91 -13.43 -1.93
C ASP A 44 -11.41 -13.15 -2.13
N ILE A 45 -10.59 -14.16 -1.84
CA ILE A 45 -9.13 -13.98 -1.88
C ILE A 45 -8.66 -13.58 -3.28
N GLU A 46 -9.18 -14.21 -4.32
CA GLU A 46 -8.79 -13.91 -5.69
C GLU A 46 -9.13 -12.46 -6.06
N LYS A 47 -10.34 -12.03 -5.73
CA LYS A 47 -10.79 -10.68 -6.03
C LYS A 47 -10.00 -9.66 -5.21
N LEU A 48 -9.67 -9.98 -3.96
CA LEU A 48 -8.84 -9.13 -3.13
C LEU A 48 -7.46 -8.93 -3.76
N MET A 49 -6.85 -10.00 -4.26
CA MET A 49 -5.56 -9.92 -4.93
C MET A 49 -5.64 -9.08 -6.21
N GLU A 50 -6.70 -9.25 -7.00
CA GLU A 50 -6.91 -8.45 -8.21
C GLU A 50 -7.04 -6.96 -7.89
N LEU A 51 -7.77 -6.62 -6.84
CA LEU A 51 -7.90 -5.23 -6.39
C LEU A 51 -6.56 -4.64 -5.97
N ALA A 52 -5.81 -5.38 -5.16
CA ALA A 52 -4.48 -4.94 -4.72
C ALA A 52 -3.54 -4.74 -5.90
N ASP A 53 -3.53 -5.67 -6.84
CA ASP A 53 -2.69 -5.58 -8.04
C ASP A 53 -3.08 -4.39 -8.91
N TYR A 54 -4.38 -4.19 -9.10
CA TYR A 54 -4.87 -3.08 -9.91
C TYR A 54 -4.44 -1.73 -9.34
N PHE A 55 -4.56 -1.55 -8.03
CA PHE A 55 -4.21 -0.30 -7.38
C PHE A 55 -2.72 -0.19 -7.03
N GLY A 56 -1.95 -1.25 -7.27
CA GLY A 56 -0.51 -1.23 -6.99
C GLY A 56 -0.19 -1.15 -5.51
N VAL A 57 -1.02 -1.73 -4.66
CA VAL A 57 -0.84 -1.77 -3.21
C VAL A 57 -0.76 -3.21 -2.73
N THR A 58 -0.30 -3.40 -1.50
CA THR A 58 -0.31 -4.73 -0.88
C THR A 58 -1.71 -5.06 -0.37
N THR A 59 -2.01 -6.35 -0.23
CA THR A 59 -3.26 -6.77 0.40
C THR A 59 -3.35 -6.30 1.85
N ASP A 60 -2.23 -6.26 2.56
CA ASP A 60 -2.20 -5.76 3.94
C ASP A 60 -2.57 -4.28 4.01
N TYR A 61 -2.09 -3.47 3.08
CA TYR A 61 -2.48 -2.07 3.00
C TYR A 61 -3.98 -1.95 2.73
N LEU A 62 -4.46 -2.70 1.74
CA LEU A 62 -5.88 -2.66 1.35
C LEU A 62 -6.79 -3.10 2.49
N LEU A 63 -6.34 -4.05 3.30
CA LEU A 63 -7.09 -4.52 4.46
C LEU A 63 -6.94 -3.61 5.69
N GLY A 64 -6.12 -2.57 5.60
CA GLY A 64 -5.91 -1.65 6.70
C GLY A 64 -4.98 -2.17 7.79
N ARG A 65 -4.19 -3.21 7.49
CA ARG A 65 -3.27 -3.81 8.47
C ARG A 65 -1.91 -3.15 8.48
N CYS A 66 -1.59 -2.41 7.43
CA CYS A 66 -0.31 -1.73 7.28
C CYS A 66 -0.55 -0.37 6.64
N ALA A 67 0.09 0.67 7.14
CA ALA A 67 -0.04 2.02 6.60
C ALA A 67 0.77 2.22 5.32
N SER A 68 1.74 1.33 5.05
CA SER A 68 2.57 1.42 3.85
C SER A 68 1.89 0.72 2.68
N ASN A 69 1.88 1.38 1.52
CA ASN A 69 1.38 0.81 0.27
C ASN A 69 2.50 0.30 -0.63
N LEU A 70 3.70 0.10 -0.08
CA LEU A 70 4.84 -0.37 -0.85
C LEU A 70 4.63 -1.82 -1.28
N SER A 71 4.85 -2.09 -2.57
CA SER A 71 4.80 -3.44 -3.10
C SER A 71 6.00 -4.23 -2.58
N PRO A 72 5.85 -5.54 -2.25
CA PRO A 72 6.96 -6.34 -1.74
C PRO A 72 8.18 -6.37 -2.65
N ASP A 73 8.02 -6.24 -3.95
CA ASP A 73 9.13 -6.25 -4.89
C ASP A 73 10.06 -5.03 -4.74
N VAL A 74 9.61 -3.97 -4.07
CA VAL A 74 10.45 -2.81 -3.82
C VAL A 74 11.67 -3.19 -2.97
N PHE A 75 11.55 -4.20 -2.11
CA PHE A 75 12.64 -4.64 -1.24
C PHE A 75 13.79 -5.29 -2.00
N ASP A 76 13.53 -5.78 -3.21
CA ASP A 76 14.54 -6.40 -4.07
C ASP A 76 15.24 -5.39 -4.98
N LYS A 77 14.74 -4.15 -5.00
CA LYS A 77 15.35 -3.11 -5.82
C LYS A 77 16.69 -2.68 -5.24
N PRO A 78 17.68 -2.34 -6.10
CA PRO A 78 18.96 -1.90 -5.58
C PRO A 78 18.85 -0.55 -4.88
N ALA A 79 19.41 -0.46 -3.67
CA ALA A 79 19.58 0.80 -2.95
C ALA A 79 20.96 1.37 -3.22
N SER A 80 21.94 0.48 -3.50
CA SER A 80 23.30 0.84 -3.88
C SER A 80 23.85 -0.32 -4.72
N GLN A 81 25.12 -0.23 -5.10
CA GLN A 81 25.78 -1.31 -5.84
C GLN A 81 25.94 -2.58 -5.01
N GLU A 82 25.91 -2.47 -3.70
CA GLU A 82 26.23 -3.57 -2.79
C GLU A 82 25.03 -4.10 -2.02
N MET A 83 23.89 -3.41 -2.04
CA MET A 83 22.75 -3.85 -1.26
C MET A 83 21.42 -3.44 -1.89
N THR A 84 20.39 -4.24 -1.62
CA THR A 84 19.03 -3.93 -2.00
C THR A 84 18.37 -3.03 -0.95
N VAL A 85 17.19 -2.52 -1.27
CA VAL A 85 16.37 -1.76 -0.31
C VAL A 85 16.06 -2.63 0.92
N GLY A 86 15.75 -3.91 0.72
CA GLY A 86 15.51 -4.85 1.84
C GLY A 86 16.72 -4.99 2.73
N ASP A 87 17.91 -5.11 2.15
CA ASP A 87 19.16 -5.18 2.91
C ASP A 87 19.38 -3.92 3.75
N ALA A 88 19.12 -2.75 3.16
CA ALA A 88 19.27 -1.48 3.86
C ALA A 88 18.31 -1.39 5.06
N ILE A 89 17.07 -1.83 4.89
CA ILE A 89 16.09 -1.86 5.99
C ILE A 89 16.53 -2.83 7.07
N THR A 90 17.02 -4.01 6.69
CA THR A 90 17.52 -4.99 7.64
C THR A 90 18.68 -4.42 8.44
N CYS A 91 19.61 -3.74 7.79
CA CYS A 91 20.73 -3.09 8.48
C CYS A 91 20.23 -2.02 9.45
N LEU A 92 19.23 -1.24 9.04
CA LEU A 92 18.64 -0.21 9.89
C LEU A 92 18.08 -0.83 11.18
N PHE A 93 17.36 -1.94 11.07
CA PHE A 93 16.76 -2.59 12.24
C PHE A 93 17.77 -3.21 13.18
N ARG A 94 18.99 -3.48 12.72
CA ARG A 94 20.07 -4.00 13.55
C ARG A 94 20.79 -2.94 14.35
N LEU A 95 20.57 -1.67 14.02
CA LEU A 95 21.20 -0.57 14.75
C LEU A 95 20.62 -0.46 16.16
N SER A 96 21.46 0.00 17.11
CA SER A 96 20.95 0.34 18.44
C SER A 96 19.91 1.46 18.32
N PRO A 97 18.98 1.60 19.29
CA PRO A 97 17.97 2.65 19.23
C PRO A 97 18.55 4.05 19.01
N ARG A 98 19.69 4.34 19.61
CA ARG A 98 20.37 5.64 19.49
C ARG A 98 20.78 5.93 18.05
N TRP A 99 21.43 4.99 17.39
CA TRP A 99 21.88 5.17 16.01
C TRP A 99 20.71 5.16 15.02
N LYS A 100 19.70 4.33 15.30
CA LYS A 100 18.49 4.28 14.50
C LYS A 100 17.79 5.64 14.51
N GLN A 101 17.65 6.22 15.70
CA GLN A 101 17.02 7.55 15.83
C GLN A 101 17.83 8.63 15.10
N THR A 102 19.15 8.61 15.24
CA THR A 102 20.03 9.57 14.59
C THR A 102 19.88 9.50 13.06
N LEU A 103 19.91 8.27 12.52
CA LEU A 103 19.78 8.07 11.07
C LEU A 103 18.43 8.50 10.56
N LEU A 104 17.35 8.15 11.27
CA LEU A 104 16.00 8.54 10.86
C LEU A 104 15.81 10.06 10.90
N SER A 105 16.38 10.73 11.91
CA SER A 105 16.34 12.19 11.99
C SER A 105 17.07 12.83 10.82
N LEU A 106 18.20 12.27 10.43
CA LEU A 106 18.97 12.75 9.27
C LEU A 106 18.17 12.59 7.98
N LEU A 107 17.50 11.46 7.80
CA LEU A 107 16.66 11.23 6.63
C LEU A 107 15.54 12.25 6.51
N VAL A 108 14.88 12.56 7.62
CA VAL A 108 13.81 13.57 7.64
C VAL A 108 14.37 14.93 7.25
N GLU A 109 15.50 15.31 7.82
CA GLU A 109 16.13 16.60 7.52
C GLU A 109 16.55 16.70 6.05
N LEU A 110 17.21 15.66 5.52
CA LEU A 110 17.64 15.64 4.13
C LEU A 110 16.47 15.63 3.17
N SER A 111 15.37 14.95 3.50
CA SER A 111 14.19 14.92 2.63
C SER A 111 13.54 16.29 2.48
N GLY A 112 13.72 17.17 3.45
CA GLY A 112 13.23 18.55 3.39
C GLY A 112 14.06 19.43 2.45
N HIS A 113 15.22 18.96 1.99
CA HIS A 113 16.11 19.70 1.11
C HIS A 113 16.18 19.14 -0.32
N THR A 114 15.32 18.17 -0.63
CA THR A 114 15.26 17.64 -2.00
C THR A 114 14.61 18.63 -2.93
N GLU A 115 15.09 18.65 -4.13
CA GLU A 115 14.59 19.52 -5.17
C GLU A 115 13.58 18.85 -6.07
#